data_5e731503db7387827e729006eb28d467
#
_entry.id   5e731503db7387827e729006eb28d467
#
_cell.length_a   1.000
_cell.length_b   1.000
_cell.length_c   1.000
_cell.angle_alpha   90.00
_cell.angle_beta   90.00
_cell.angle_gamma   90.00
#
_symmetry.space_group_name_H-M   'P 1'
#
loop_
_entity.id
_entity.type
_entity.pdbx_description
1 polymer ?
#
loop_
_entity_poly.entity_id
_entity_poly.type
_entity_poly.pdbx_seq_one_letter_code
_entity_poly.pdbx_strand_id
1 'polypeptide(L)'
;MYKRQGYPIAKVAAKIALGYTLDEIKNAVTKKTYASFEPMLDYCVVKIPRLPFDKFISAKRTLTTQMKATGEVMSICDNFEGALMKAIRSLEQHVDSLMSYDFSHLKGEELLEELKVVDDRRIWKIAEAIRQGISYEDIHRITKIDNWFIDKIAILVEMEQKLKTEELTAETLKEAKRLEFPDNVIAELTGKTEREIHDLRHDNGITASYKMVDTCAAEFAAETPYYYSVFG
;
A
#
# COMPACT_ATOMS: atom_id res chain seq x y z
N MET A 1 10.78 -4.03 6.12
CA MET A 1 9.60 -4.67 6.71
C MET A 1 9.90 -5.24 8.10
N TYR A 2 10.79 -6.19 8.28
CA TYR A 2 11.11 -6.85 9.56
C TYR A 2 11.45 -5.91 10.72
N LYS A 3 12.06 -4.74 10.45
CA LYS A 3 12.38 -3.74 11.48
C LYS A 3 11.15 -3.26 12.26
N ARG A 4 10.00 -3.13 11.59
CA ARG A 4 8.74 -2.69 12.22
C ARG A 4 8.03 -3.79 13.01
N GLN A 5 8.40 -5.03 12.76
CA GLN A 5 7.86 -6.22 13.39
C GLN A 5 8.73 -6.71 14.56
N GLY A 6 9.59 -5.83 15.08
CA GLY A 6 10.44 -6.16 16.22
C GLY A 6 11.75 -6.87 15.89
N TYR A 7 12.02 -7.20 14.61
CA TYR A 7 13.30 -7.83 14.26
C TYR A 7 14.45 -6.82 14.37
N PRO A 8 15.47 -7.05 15.21
CA PRO A 8 16.49 -6.06 15.53
C PRO A 8 17.62 -6.02 14.48
N ILE A 9 17.31 -5.61 13.25
CA ILE A 9 18.20 -5.65 12.07
C ILE A 9 19.56 -5.01 12.36
N ALA A 10 19.59 -3.82 12.98
CA ALA A 10 20.85 -3.12 13.26
C ALA A 10 21.76 -3.91 14.21
N LYS A 11 21.18 -4.53 15.24
CA LYS A 11 21.92 -5.36 16.20
C LYS A 11 22.42 -6.67 15.57
N VAL A 12 21.61 -7.27 14.71
CA VAL A 12 21.99 -8.46 13.94
C VAL A 12 23.11 -8.13 12.97
N ALA A 13 23.00 -7.04 12.20
CA ALA A 13 24.04 -6.59 11.27
C ALA A 13 25.38 -6.30 11.97
N ALA A 14 25.34 -5.66 13.15
CA ALA A 14 26.56 -5.41 13.93
C ALA A 14 27.24 -6.70 14.38
N LYS A 15 26.45 -7.74 14.78
CA LYS A 15 27.02 -9.04 15.15
C LYS A 15 27.58 -9.80 13.95
N ILE A 16 26.92 -9.74 12.78
CA ILE A 16 27.44 -10.31 11.54
C ILE A 16 28.78 -9.68 11.17
N ALA A 17 28.90 -8.36 11.32
CA ALA A 17 30.16 -7.64 11.07
C ALA A 17 31.30 -8.09 12.03
N LEU A 18 30.96 -8.66 13.21
CA LEU A 18 31.91 -9.24 14.14
C LEU A 18 32.20 -10.73 13.87
N GLY A 19 31.59 -11.31 12.80
CA GLY A 19 31.87 -12.70 12.39
C GLY A 19 30.84 -13.74 12.87
N TYR A 20 29.76 -13.33 13.55
CA TYR A 20 28.70 -14.27 13.94
C TYR A 20 27.84 -14.65 12.74
N THR A 21 27.37 -15.89 12.72
CA THR A 21 26.38 -16.38 11.74
C THR A 21 24.95 -16.16 12.26
N LEU A 22 23.95 -16.23 11.36
CA LEU A 22 22.55 -15.97 11.73
C LEU A 22 21.99 -16.99 12.74
N ASP A 23 22.45 -18.20 12.69
CA ASP A 23 22.08 -19.31 13.59
C ASP A 23 22.73 -19.22 14.98
N GLU A 24 23.81 -18.45 15.12
CA GLU A 24 24.45 -18.16 16.41
C GLU A 24 23.84 -16.93 17.12
N ILE A 25 23.18 -16.05 16.36
CA ILE A 25 22.63 -14.81 16.91
C ILE A 25 21.21 -15.05 17.43
N LYS A 26 21.05 -15.02 18.77
CA LYS A 26 19.70 -15.03 19.36
C LYS A 26 18.95 -13.74 19.05
N ASN A 27 17.66 -13.86 18.68
CA ASN A 27 16.76 -12.71 18.53
C ASN A 27 16.59 -12.02 19.89
N ALA A 28 17.01 -10.75 19.95
CA ALA A 28 17.01 -9.99 21.21
C ALA A 28 15.58 -9.60 21.68
N VAL A 29 14.59 -9.65 20.78
CA VAL A 29 13.19 -9.33 21.08
C VAL A 29 12.48 -10.58 21.62
N THR A 30 12.51 -11.65 20.88
CA THR A 30 11.82 -12.91 21.25
C THR A 30 12.57 -13.69 22.31
N LYS A 31 13.91 -13.60 22.35
CA LYS A 31 14.83 -14.33 23.24
C LYS A 31 14.79 -15.85 23.10
N LYS A 32 13.91 -16.39 22.27
CA LYS A 32 13.69 -17.83 22.07
C LYS A 32 14.24 -18.33 20.75
N THR A 33 14.08 -17.56 19.69
CA THR A 33 14.53 -17.90 18.33
C THR A 33 15.88 -17.28 17.99
N TYR A 34 16.42 -17.68 16.85
CA TYR A 34 17.66 -17.16 16.28
C TYR A 34 17.38 -16.21 15.13
N ALA A 35 18.38 -15.42 14.73
CA ALA A 35 18.25 -14.46 13.63
C ALA A 35 17.99 -15.12 12.27
N SER A 36 18.25 -16.40 12.12
CA SER A 36 17.91 -17.21 10.95
C SER A 36 16.41 -17.52 10.82
N PHE A 37 15.64 -17.38 11.90
CA PHE A 37 14.20 -17.59 11.86
C PHE A 37 13.50 -16.44 11.14
N GLU A 38 12.74 -16.77 10.10
CA GLU A 38 11.96 -15.81 9.34
C GLU A 38 10.62 -15.52 10.04
N PRO A 39 10.30 -14.25 10.34
CA PRO A 39 9.03 -13.91 10.97
C PRO A 39 7.85 -14.29 10.09
N MET A 40 6.86 -14.99 10.64
CA MET A 40 5.60 -15.28 9.96
C MET A 40 4.53 -14.28 10.42
N LEU A 41 3.97 -13.54 9.48
CA LEU A 41 2.99 -12.50 9.76
C LEU A 41 1.78 -12.65 8.85
N ASP A 42 0.62 -12.36 9.39
CA ASP A 42 -0.67 -12.39 8.71
C ASP A 42 -1.13 -11.00 8.25
N TYR A 43 -0.23 -10.02 8.23
CA TYR A 43 -0.51 -8.65 7.79
C TYR A 43 0.62 -8.07 6.93
N CYS A 44 0.28 -7.08 6.15
CA CYS A 44 1.19 -6.31 5.31
C CYS A 44 1.36 -4.88 5.84
N VAL A 45 2.59 -4.37 5.80
CA VAL A 45 2.91 -3.00 6.17
C VAL A 45 3.40 -2.25 4.94
N VAL A 46 2.73 -1.16 4.58
CA VAL A 46 3.15 -0.24 3.51
C VAL A 46 3.58 1.08 4.13
N LYS A 47 4.73 1.58 3.68
CA LYS A 47 5.26 2.91 4.04
C LYS A 47 5.44 3.74 2.79
N ILE A 48 4.91 4.95 2.79
CA ILE A 48 5.08 5.92 1.71
C ILE A 48 5.72 7.19 2.29
N PRO A 49 6.78 7.73 1.66
CA PRO A 49 7.35 9.00 2.08
C PRO A 49 6.38 10.15 1.81
N ARG A 50 6.25 11.08 2.76
CA ARG A 50 5.55 12.35 2.56
C ARG A 50 6.47 13.32 1.84
N LEU A 51 6.18 13.60 0.59
CA LEU A 51 6.94 14.50 -0.28
C LEU A 51 6.19 15.83 -0.41
N PRO A 52 6.65 16.92 0.23
CA PRO A 52 5.87 18.16 0.41
C PRO A 52 5.93 19.10 -0.80
N PHE A 53 5.79 18.56 -2.03
CA PHE A 53 5.79 19.36 -3.26
C PHE A 53 4.52 20.24 -3.42
N ASP A 54 3.50 19.99 -2.62
CA ASP A 54 2.33 20.84 -2.45
C ASP A 54 2.68 22.16 -1.76
N LYS A 55 3.67 22.15 -0.85
CA LYS A 55 4.16 23.35 -0.14
C LYS A 55 5.35 24.02 -0.83
N PHE A 56 6.21 23.23 -1.48
CA PHE A 56 7.41 23.71 -2.17
C PHE A 56 7.23 23.63 -3.69
N ILE A 57 6.38 24.50 -4.23
CA ILE A 57 5.95 24.49 -5.64
C ILE A 57 7.11 24.64 -6.63
N SER A 58 8.17 25.38 -6.27
CA SER A 58 9.37 25.57 -7.09
C SER A 58 10.37 24.40 -7.02
N ALA A 59 10.16 23.42 -6.14
CA ALA A 59 11.05 22.28 -6.01
C ALA A 59 10.88 21.30 -7.17
N LYS A 60 11.99 20.77 -7.68
CA LYS A 60 11.95 19.70 -8.69
C LYS A 60 11.36 18.43 -8.09
N ARG A 61 10.28 17.91 -8.71
CA ARG A 61 9.59 16.69 -8.25
C ARG A 61 10.39 15.41 -8.50
N THR A 62 11.36 15.42 -9.41
CA THR A 62 12.19 14.24 -9.71
C THR A 62 12.92 13.75 -8.46
N LEU A 63 12.76 12.49 -8.15
CA LEU A 63 13.39 11.82 -7.02
C LEU A 63 14.77 11.30 -7.43
N THR A 64 15.75 11.55 -6.58
CA THR A 64 17.15 11.13 -6.75
C THR A 64 17.68 10.59 -5.41
N THR A 65 18.99 10.52 -5.24
CA THR A 65 19.63 10.17 -3.96
C THR A 65 19.51 11.27 -2.90
N GLN A 66 19.10 12.49 -3.29
CA GLN A 66 18.85 13.58 -2.37
C GLN A 66 17.55 13.34 -1.59
N MET A 67 17.62 13.48 -0.27
CA MET A 67 16.43 13.37 0.59
C MET A 67 15.49 14.57 0.37
N LYS A 68 14.24 14.28 0.01
CA LYS A 68 13.18 15.28 -0.22
C LYS A 68 11.94 15.06 0.65
N ALA A 69 11.87 13.92 1.34
CA ALA A 69 10.77 13.61 2.23
C ALA A 69 10.89 14.38 3.55
N THR A 70 9.77 14.90 4.05
CA THR A 70 9.66 15.54 5.38
C THR A 70 9.09 14.61 6.45
N GLY A 71 8.61 13.45 6.06
CA GLY A 71 8.03 12.44 6.93
C GLY A 71 7.66 11.21 6.13
N GLU A 72 6.97 10.31 6.77
CA GLU A 72 6.46 9.09 6.17
C GLU A 72 5.14 8.70 6.81
N VAL A 73 4.26 8.07 6.03
CA VAL A 73 3.07 7.40 6.53
C VAL A 73 3.33 5.90 6.60
N MET A 74 2.66 5.24 7.52
CA MET A 74 2.68 3.78 7.66
C MET A 74 1.26 3.28 7.79
N SER A 75 0.92 2.29 6.99
CA SER A 75 -0.37 1.61 7.05
C SER A 75 -0.20 0.11 7.25
N ILE A 76 -1.20 -0.52 7.83
CA ILE A 76 -1.24 -1.97 8.05
C ILE A 76 -2.60 -2.49 7.56
N CYS A 77 -2.57 -3.60 6.83
CA CYS A 77 -3.74 -4.34 6.40
C CYS A 77 -3.40 -5.82 6.28
N ASP A 78 -4.39 -6.69 6.13
CA ASP A 78 -4.19 -8.13 5.88
C ASP A 78 -3.79 -8.44 4.42
N ASN A 79 -3.89 -7.47 3.52
CA ASN A 79 -3.45 -7.56 2.14
C ASN A 79 -2.66 -6.30 1.72
N PHE A 80 -1.86 -6.42 0.65
CA PHE A 80 -1.02 -5.33 0.16
C PHE A 80 -1.84 -4.20 -0.43
N GLU A 81 -2.87 -4.52 -1.20
CA GLU A 81 -3.73 -3.58 -1.90
C GLU A 81 -4.41 -2.63 -0.91
N GLY A 82 -5.00 -3.19 0.14
CA GLY A 82 -5.61 -2.41 1.22
C GLY A 82 -4.60 -1.59 2.01
N ALA A 83 -3.43 -2.15 2.29
CA ALA A 83 -2.35 -1.40 2.94
C ALA A 83 -1.88 -0.22 2.08
N LEU A 84 -1.78 -0.41 0.74
CA LEU A 84 -1.43 0.65 -0.20
C LEU A 84 -2.49 1.76 -0.22
N MET A 85 -3.76 1.41 -0.34
CA MET A 85 -4.88 2.36 -0.34
C MET A 85 -4.95 3.18 0.94
N LYS A 86 -4.76 2.54 2.10
CA LYS A 86 -4.66 3.24 3.40
C LYS A 86 -3.47 4.20 3.44
N ALA A 87 -2.30 3.78 2.95
CA ALA A 87 -1.12 4.63 2.93
C ALA A 87 -1.33 5.87 2.05
N ILE A 88 -1.97 5.72 0.88
CA ILE A 88 -2.31 6.83 -0.01
C ILE A 88 -3.20 7.84 0.70
N ARG A 89 -4.29 7.41 1.33
CA ARG A 89 -5.20 8.30 2.08
C ARG A 89 -4.52 9.02 3.24
N SER A 90 -3.50 8.40 3.84
CA SER A 90 -2.77 8.96 4.98
C SER A 90 -1.71 9.99 4.60
N LEU A 91 -1.49 10.26 3.30
CA LEU A 91 -0.46 11.22 2.84
C LEU A 91 -0.78 12.69 3.16
N GLU A 92 -2.01 13.01 3.58
CA GLU A 92 -2.47 14.38 3.84
C GLU A 92 -2.27 15.31 2.62
N GLN A 93 -2.54 14.78 1.43
CA GLN A 93 -2.40 15.47 0.14
C GLN A 93 -3.74 15.57 -0.61
N HIS A 94 -4.87 15.33 0.08
CA HIS A 94 -6.20 15.28 -0.52
C HIS A 94 -6.30 14.22 -1.63
N VAL A 95 -5.68 13.06 -1.39
CA VAL A 95 -5.70 11.91 -2.29
C VAL A 95 -6.35 10.72 -1.59
N ASP A 96 -7.40 10.15 -2.19
CA ASP A 96 -8.20 9.09 -1.60
C ASP A 96 -8.00 7.73 -2.29
N SER A 97 -7.50 7.75 -3.53
CA SER A 97 -7.34 6.54 -4.35
C SER A 97 -6.27 6.72 -5.44
N LEU A 98 -6.11 5.68 -6.26
CA LEU A 98 -5.28 5.72 -7.47
C LEU A 98 -5.91 6.53 -8.62
N MET A 99 -7.12 7.10 -8.43
CA MET A 99 -7.77 8.01 -9.37
C MET A 99 -7.58 9.49 -9.02
N SER A 100 -7.02 9.81 -7.86
CA SER A 100 -6.94 11.19 -7.36
C SER A 100 -6.09 12.15 -8.22
N TYR A 101 -5.24 11.59 -9.10
CA TYR A 101 -4.54 12.36 -10.13
C TYR A 101 -4.95 11.85 -11.51
N ASP A 102 -5.46 12.74 -12.35
CA ASP A 102 -5.86 12.43 -13.72
C ASP A 102 -4.68 12.51 -14.68
N PHE A 103 -4.30 11.37 -15.24
CA PHE A 103 -3.32 11.22 -16.31
C PHE A 103 -3.96 10.67 -17.60
N SER A 104 -5.28 10.65 -17.69
CA SER A 104 -6.00 10.12 -18.86
C SER A 104 -5.73 10.87 -20.17
N HIS A 105 -5.20 12.10 -20.08
CA HIS A 105 -4.76 12.90 -21.22
C HIS A 105 -3.48 12.36 -21.87
N LEU A 106 -2.64 11.66 -21.12
CA LEU A 106 -1.43 11.01 -21.66
C LEU A 106 -1.80 9.69 -22.33
N LYS A 107 -1.36 9.45 -23.55
CA LYS A 107 -1.68 8.25 -24.32
C LYS A 107 -0.45 7.55 -24.83
N GLY A 108 -0.48 6.20 -24.83
CA GLY A 108 0.51 5.36 -25.47
C GLY A 108 1.96 5.72 -25.12
N GLU A 109 2.73 6.16 -26.12
CA GLU A 109 4.14 6.51 -25.95
C GLU A 109 4.37 7.68 -25.00
N GLU A 110 3.49 8.68 -24.97
CA GLU A 110 3.62 9.82 -24.05
C GLU A 110 3.58 9.36 -22.60
N LEU A 111 2.66 8.45 -22.26
CA LEU A 111 2.57 7.88 -20.92
C LEU A 111 3.79 7.01 -20.59
N LEU A 112 4.32 6.26 -21.57
CA LEU A 112 5.53 5.49 -21.40
C LEU A 112 6.78 6.37 -21.15
N GLU A 113 6.89 7.52 -21.84
CA GLU A 113 7.95 8.50 -21.57
C GLU A 113 7.82 9.10 -20.16
N GLU A 114 6.60 9.44 -19.75
CA GLU A 114 6.33 9.94 -18.40
C GLU A 114 6.63 8.92 -17.29
N LEU A 115 6.50 7.62 -17.56
CA LEU A 115 6.88 6.56 -16.62
C LEU A 115 8.39 6.47 -16.38
N LYS A 116 9.22 7.00 -17.28
CA LYS A 116 10.68 7.10 -17.06
C LYS A 116 11.04 8.10 -15.98
N VAL A 117 10.16 9.10 -15.75
CA VAL A 117 10.36 10.11 -14.73
C VAL A 117 10.04 9.53 -13.36
N VAL A 118 11.05 9.47 -12.49
CA VAL A 118 10.89 9.01 -11.12
C VAL A 118 10.47 10.20 -10.26
N ASP A 119 9.18 10.34 -10.03
CA ASP A 119 8.58 11.39 -9.22
C ASP A 119 7.58 10.83 -8.18
N ASP A 120 7.02 11.71 -7.37
CA ASP A 120 6.05 11.37 -6.32
C ASP A 120 4.68 10.94 -6.85
N ARG A 121 4.40 11.13 -8.14
CA ARG A 121 3.13 10.76 -8.79
C ARG A 121 3.23 9.51 -9.65
N ARG A 122 4.38 8.86 -9.67
CA ARG A 122 4.65 7.72 -10.56
C ARG A 122 3.66 6.56 -10.37
N ILE A 123 3.20 6.31 -9.14
CA ILE A 123 2.24 5.24 -8.87
C ILE A 123 0.89 5.47 -9.59
N TRP A 124 0.41 6.71 -9.66
CA TRP A 124 -0.82 7.06 -10.38
C TRP A 124 -0.65 6.93 -11.90
N LYS A 125 0.55 7.27 -12.43
CA LYS A 125 0.89 7.05 -13.84
C LYS A 125 0.93 5.55 -14.17
N ILE A 126 1.42 4.69 -13.27
CA ILE A 126 1.40 3.23 -13.42
C ILE A 126 -0.05 2.73 -13.44
N ALA A 127 -0.91 3.18 -12.54
CA ALA A 127 -2.32 2.83 -12.53
C ALA A 127 -3.01 3.24 -13.84
N GLU A 128 -2.69 4.43 -14.38
CA GLU A 128 -3.22 4.87 -15.66
C GLU A 128 -2.70 4.02 -16.83
N ALA A 129 -1.44 3.62 -16.81
CA ALA A 129 -0.89 2.72 -17.82
C ALA A 129 -1.62 1.39 -17.86
N ILE A 130 -1.95 0.84 -16.69
CA ILE A 130 -2.75 -0.39 -16.57
C ILE A 130 -4.17 -0.17 -17.10
N ARG A 131 -4.84 0.95 -16.77
CA ARG A 131 -6.17 1.30 -17.30
C ARG A 131 -6.20 1.38 -18.82
N GLN A 132 -5.11 1.83 -19.44
CA GLN A 132 -4.96 1.90 -20.89
C GLN A 132 -4.51 0.57 -21.52
N GLY A 133 -4.33 -0.51 -20.77
CA GLY A 133 -3.95 -1.83 -21.26
C GLY A 133 -2.49 -1.94 -21.67
N ILE A 134 -1.61 -1.08 -21.17
CA ILE A 134 -0.17 -1.23 -21.38
C ILE A 134 0.31 -2.50 -20.67
N SER A 135 1.16 -3.29 -21.33
CA SER A 135 1.62 -4.57 -20.81
C SER A 135 2.46 -4.41 -19.52
N TYR A 136 2.39 -5.39 -18.64
CA TYR A 136 3.21 -5.42 -17.41
C TYR A 136 4.70 -5.46 -17.74
N GLU A 137 5.07 -6.14 -18.84
CA GLU A 137 6.44 -6.22 -19.35
C GLU A 137 6.98 -4.84 -19.74
N ASP A 138 6.17 -4.01 -20.40
CA ASP A 138 6.56 -2.66 -20.78
C ASP A 138 6.68 -1.74 -19.56
N ILE A 139 5.73 -1.81 -18.64
CA ILE A 139 5.77 -1.07 -17.38
C ILE A 139 7.01 -1.48 -16.58
N HIS A 140 7.26 -2.78 -16.42
CA HIS A 140 8.44 -3.30 -15.72
C HIS A 140 9.74 -2.87 -16.43
N ARG A 141 9.81 -3.01 -17.75
CA ARG A 141 10.98 -2.65 -18.54
C ARG A 141 11.41 -1.19 -18.33
N ILE A 142 10.44 -0.29 -18.23
CA ILE A 142 10.67 1.16 -18.05
C ILE A 142 10.92 1.51 -16.60
N THR A 143 10.09 1.01 -15.70
CA THR A 143 10.11 1.42 -14.30
C THR A 143 11.09 0.63 -13.44
N LYS A 144 11.44 -0.58 -13.87
CA LYS A 144 12.18 -1.60 -13.10
C LYS A 144 11.46 -2.03 -11.81
N ILE A 145 10.16 -1.71 -11.69
CA ILE A 145 9.31 -2.20 -10.60
C ILE A 145 8.96 -3.66 -10.90
N ASP A 146 9.08 -4.51 -9.90
CA ASP A 146 8.76 -5.93 -10.03
C ASP A 146 7.29 -6.13 -10.44
N ASN A 147 7.04 -7.11 -11.32
CA ASN A 147 5.71 -7.44 -11.85
C ASN A 147 4.71 -7.74 -10.75
N TRP A 148 5.15 -8.28 -9.62
CA TRP A 148 4.28 -8.53 -8.48
C TRP A 148 3.59 -7.24 -7.98
N PHE A 149 4.32 -6.12 -7.90
CA PHE A 149 3.73 -4.84 -7.50
C PHE A 149 2.79 -4.27 -8.56
N ILE A 150 3.11 -4.47 -9.85
CA ILE A 150 2.26 -4.06 -10.97
C ILE A 150 0.95 -4.83 -10.93
N ASP A 151 1.00 -6.14 -10.71
CA ASP A 151 -0.17 -7.01 -10.53
C ASP A 151 -1.05 -6.53 -9.37
N LYS A 152 -0.45 -6.19 -8.23
CA LYS A 152 -1.19 -5.67 -7.07
C LYS A 152 -1.90 -4.33 -7.35
N ILE A 153 -1.30 -3.47 -8.17
CA ILE A 153 -1.95 -2.23 -8.62
C ILE A 153 -3.06 -2.56 -9.61
N ALA A 154 -2.88 -3.56 -10.47
CA ALA A 154 -3.89 -3.99 -11.44
C ALA A 154 -5.16 -4.49 -10.75
N ILE A 155 -5.07 -5.24 -9.65
CA ILE A 155 -6.23 -5.66 -8.84
C ILE A 155 -7.07 -4.45 -8.40
N LEU A 156 -6.43 -3.35 -8.00
CA LEU A 156 -7.13 -2.11 -7.64
C LEU A 156 -7.79 -1.46 -8.85
N VAL A 157 -7.12 -1.42 -10.00
CA VAL A 157 -7.67 -0.89 -11.26
C VAL A 157 -8.84 -1.73 -11.76
N GLU A 158 -8.76 -3.05 -11.66
CA GLU A 158 -9.85 -3.97 -11.99
C GLU A 158 -11.08 -3.73 -11.10
N MET A 159 -10.88 -3.52 -9.80
CA MET A 159 -11.97 -3.17 -8.89
C MET A 159 -12.60 -1.81 -9.24
N GLU A 160 -11.80 -0.79 -9.59
CA GLU A 160 -12.32 0.49 -10.10
C GLU A 160 -13.21 0.28 -11.33
N GLN A 161 -12.77 -0.57 -12.26
CA GLN A 161 -13.52 -0.87 -13.48
C GLN A 161 -14.82 -1.62 -13.17
N LYS A 162 -14.75 -2.61 -12.28
CA LYS A 162 -15.92 -3.38 -11.83
C LYS A 162 -16.98 -2.46 -11.20
N LEU A 163 -16.56 -1.56 -10.31
CA LEU A 163 -17.45 -0.58 -9.67
C LEU A 163 -18.09 0.41 -10.67
N LYS A 164 -17.40 0.72 -11.79
CA LYS A 164 -17.93 1.63 -12.84
C LYS A 164 -18.92 0.96 -13.76
N THR A 165 -18.77 -0.33 -14.04
CA THR A 165 -19.49 -1.01 -15.14
C THR A 165 -20.55 -1.98 -14.67
N GLU A 166 -20.45 -2.48 -13.45
CA GLU A 166 -21.37 -3.47 -12.91
C GLU A 166 -22.33 -2.84 -11.89
N GLU A 167 -23.47 -3.48 -11.69
CA GLU A 167 -24.39 -3.10 -10.60
C GLU A 167 -23.73 -3.39 -9.24
N LEU A 168 -23.82 -2.43 -8.34
CA LEU A 168 -23.25 -2.57 -7.00
C LEU A 168 -24.07 -3.54 -6.15
N THR A 169 -23.55 -4.73 -5.94
CA THR A 169 -24.11 -5.72 -5.01
C THR A 169 -23.44 -5.65 -3.63
N ALA A 170 -24.02 -6.30 -2.64
CA ALA A 170 -23.40 -6.43 -1.31
C ALA A 170 -22.05 -7.16 -1.38
N GLU A 171 -21.94 -8.19 -2.24
CA GLU A 171 -20.67 -8.88 -2.46
C GLU A 171 -19.61 -7.98 -3.05
N THR A 172 -19.92 -7.24 -4.12
CA THR A 172 -18.99 -6.31 -4.75
C THR A 172 -18.59 -5.20 -3.78
N LEU A 173 -19.54 -4.69 -2.98
CA LEU A 173 -19.25 -3.71 -1.94
C LEU A 173 -18.29 -4.28 -0.88
N LYS A 174 -18.52 -5.50 -0.42
CA LYS A 174 -17.65 -6.18 0.55
C LYS A 174 -16.24 -6.37 -0.02
N GLU A 175 -16.13 -6.81 -1.28
CA GLU A 175 -14.84 -6.97 -1.97
C GLU A 175 -14.09 -5.64 -2.07
N ALA A 176 -14.76 -4.56 -2.49
CA ALA A 176 -14.17 -3.22 -2.54
C ALA A 176 -13.71 -2.73 -1.17
N LYS A 177 -14.48 -3.00 -0.11
CA LYS A 177 -14.11 -2.65 1.27
C LYS A 177 -12.90 -3.45 1.76
N ARG A 178 -12.77 -4.72 1.39
CA ARG A 178 -11.56 -5.53 1.70
C ARG A 178 -10.30 -4.99 1.03
N LEU A 179 -10.43 -4.35 -0.13
CA LEU A 179 -9.36 -3.62 -0.80
C LEU A 179 -9.21 -2.17 -0.30
N GLU A 180 -9.96 -1.81 0.75
CA GLU A 180 -9.91 -0.51 1.43
C GLU A 180 -10.33 0.69 0.56
N PHE A 181 -11.21 0.48 -0.44
CA PHE A 181 -11.86 1.59 -1.14
C PHE A 181 -12.72 2.39 -0.16
N PRO A 182 -12.52 3.72 -0.03
CA PRO A 182 -13.34 4.54 0.84
C PRO A 182 -14.74 4.76 0.25
N ASP A 183 -15.72 5.03 1.11
CA ASP A 183 -17.12 5.13 0.70
C ASP A 183 -17.36 6.25 -0.32
N ASN A 184 -16.65 7.39 -0.21
CA ASN A 184 -16.72 8.49 -1.18
C ASN A 184 -16.22 8.07 -2.59
N VAL A 185 -15.16 7.28 -2.68
CA VAL A 185 -14.62 6.78 -3.97
C VAL A 185 -15.58 5.74 -4.58
N ILE A 186 -16.14 4.83 -3.77
CA ILE A 186 -17.16 3.88 -4.25
C ILE A 186 -18.38 4.65 -4.75
N ALA A 187 -18.83 5.69 -4.04
CA ALA A 187 -19.95 6.53 -4.44
C ALA A 187 -19.71 7.20 -5.80
N GLU A 188 -18.52 7.80 -5.98
CA GLU A 188 -18.12 8.41 -7.26
C GLU A 188 -18.16 7.39 -8.41
N LEU A 189 -17.57 6.20 -8.22
CA LEU A 189 -17.48 5.17 -9.25
C LEU A 189 -18.83 4.58 -9.64
N THR A 190 -19.75 4.47 -8.68
CA THR A 190 -21.08 3.85 -8.87
C THR A 190 -22.17 4.85 -9.19
N GLY A 191 -21.87 6.16 -9.19
CA GLY A 191 -22.86 7.22 -9.37
C GLY A 191 -23.87 7.35 -8.23
N LYS A 192 -23.53 6.84 -7.05
CA LYS A 192 -24.34 6.92 -5.82
C LYS A 192 -23.81 8.03 -4.90
N THR A 193 -24.55 8.31 -3.85
CA THR A 193 -24.08 9.18 -2.77
C THR A 193 -23.30 8.37 -1.73
N GLU A 194 -22.38 9.02 -1.02
CA GLU A 194 -21.63 8.40 0.07
C GLU A 194 -22.57 7.85 1.17
N ARG A 195 -23.71 8.52 1.39
CA ARG A 195 -24.74 8.07 2.31
C ARG A 195 -25.37 6.76 1.91
N GLU A 196 -25.70 6.58 0.63
CA GLU A 196 -26.23 5.32 0.11
C GLU A 196 -25.24 4.17 0.25
N ILE A 197 -23.93 4.44 0.02
CA ILE A 197 -22.88 3.44 0.21
C ILE A 197 -22.76 3.06 1.70
N HIS A 198 -22.77 4.06 2.58
CA HIS A 198 -22.73 3.83 4.04
C HIS A 198 -23.92 2.98 4.50
N ASP A 199 -25.13 3.33 4.09
CA ASP A 199 -26.36 2.63 4.49
C ASP A 199 -26.37 1.21 3.94
N LEU A 200 -26.01 1.01 2.65
CA LEU A 200 -25.89 -0.33 2.04
C LEU A 200 -24.86 -1.19 2.78
N ARG A 201 -23.73 -0.61 3.17
CA ARG A 201 -22.69 -1.28 3.94
C ARG A 201 -23.21 -1.71 5.31
N HIS A 202 -23.87 -0.79 6.01
CA HIS A 202 -24.42 -1.04 7.34
C HIS A 202 -25.52 -2.12 7.33
N ASP A 203 -26.45 -2.04 6.39
CA ASP A 203 -27.58 -2.99 6.25
C ASP A 203 -27.10 -4.41 5.93
N ASN A 204 -25.95 -4.56 5.29
CA ASN A 204 -25.32 -5.84 4.99
C ASN A 204 -24.25 -6.28 6.00
N GLY A 205 -24.11 -5.58 7.12
CA GLY A 205 -23.15 -5.92 8.17
C GLY A 205 -21.68 -5.79 7.76
N ILE A 206 -21.39 -5.00 6.70
CA ILE A 206 -20.00 -4.76 6.24
C ILE A 206 -19.40 -3.65 7.11
N THR A 207 -18.79 -4.06 8.20
CA THR A 207 -18.19 -3.17 9.20
C THR A 207 -16.70 -3.45 9.37
N ALA A 208 -15.96 -2.41 9.74
CA ALA A 208 -14.55 -2.60 10.07
C ALA A 208 -14.40 -3.39 11.37
N SER A 209 -13.48 -4.33 11.37
CA SER A 209 -12.98 -5.00 12.56
C SER A 209 -11.56 -4.54 12.89
N TYR A 210 -11.07 -4.86 14.08
CA TYR A 210 -9.73 -4.47 14.52
C TYR A 210 -8.91 -5.69 14.88
N LYS A 211 -7.73 -5.83 14.29
CA LYS A 211 -6.75 -6.86 14.61
C LYS A 211 -5.57 -6.24 15.33
N MET A 212 -5.01 -6.99 16.28
CA MET A 212 -3.81 -6.57 16.99
C MET A 212 -2.56 -6.77 16.14
N VAL A 213 -1.63 -5.82 16.18
CA VAL A 213 -0.33 -5.96 15.50
C VAL A 213 0.51 -6.99 16.25
N ASP A 214 0.86 -8.08 15.57
CA ASP A 214 1.78 -9.07 16.14
C ASP A 214 3.22 -8.57 16.10
N THR A 215 3.75 -8.19 17.26
CA THR A 215 5.15 -7.76 17.42
C THR A 215 6.09 -8.91 17.75
N CYS A 216 5.56 -10.11 17.91
CA CYS A 216 6.31 -11.31 18.33
C CYS A 216 6.54 -12.29 17.19
N ALA A 217 6.22 -11.95 15.94
CA ALA A 217 6.44 -12.77 14.74
C ALA A 217 5.79 -14.17 14.82
N ALA A 218 4.62 -14.28 15.46
CA ALA A 218 3.88 -15.53 15.70
C ALA A 218 4.61 -16.56 16.59
N GLU A 219 5.71 -16.20 17.25
CA GLU A 219 6.41 -17.11 18.18
C GLU A 219 5.65 -17.33 19.48
N PHE A 220 4.90 -16.34 19.92
CA PHE A 220 4.00 -16.38 21.10
C PHE A 220 2.99 -15.23 21.01
N ALA A 221 1.95 -15.28 21.83
CA ALA A 221 0.90 -14.26 21.84
C ALA A 221 1.50 -12.87 22.11
N ALA A 222 1.23 -11.93 21.20
CA ALA A 222 1.65 -10.55 21.36
C ALA A 222 0.70 -9.84 22.33
N GLU A 223 1.27 -9.08 23.26
CA GLU A 223 0.54 -8.16 24.15
C GLU A 223 0.95 -6.73 23.74
N THR A 224 0.32 -6.20 22.69
CA THR A 224 0.64 -4.87 22.16
C THR A 224 -0.60 -3.99 22.15
N PRO A 225 -0.49 -2.68 22.46
CA PRO A 225 -1.61 -1.74 22.37
C PRO A 225 -1.86 -1.26 20.92
N TYR A 226 -1.21 -1.85 19.91
CA TYR A 226 -1.33 -1.43 18.52
C TYR A 226 -2.32 -2.30 17.78
N TYR A 227 -3.29 -1.65 17.13
CA TYR A 227 -4.33 -2.29 16.33
C TYR A 227 -4.39 -1.67 14.95
N TYR A 228 -4.88 -2.45 13.99
CA TYR A 228 -5.19 -1.98 12.64
C TYR A 228 -6.60 -2.41 12.25
N SER A 229 -7.28 -1.58 11.47
CA SER A 229 -8.63 -1.89 10.98
C SER A 229 -8.56 -2.70 9.70
N VAL A 230 -9.53 -3.59 9.49
CA VAL A 230 -9.75 -4.34 8.26
C VAL A 230 -11.23 -4.54 8.02
N PHE A 231 -11.62 -4.78 6.77
CA PHE A 231 -12.94 -5.24 6.40
C PHE A 231 -12.86 -6.72 6.00
N GLY A 232 -13.37 -7.61 6.84
CA GLY A 232 -13.28 -9.05 6.55
C GLY A 232 -14.09 -9.90 7.49
#